data_cc5a0c5d665b319e31dd9768c72ea510
#
_entry.id   cc5a0c5d665b319e31dd9768c72ea510
#
_cell.length_a   1.000
_cell.length_b   1.000
_cell.length_c   1.000
_cell.angle_alpha   90.00
_cell.angle_beta   90.00
_cell.angle_gamma   90.00
#
_symmetry.space_group_name_H-M   'P 1'
#
loop_
_entity.id
_entity.type
_entity.pdbx_description
1 polymer ?
#
loop_
_entity_poly.entity_id
_entity_poly.type
_entity_poly.pdbx_seq_one_letter_code
_entity_poly.pdbx_strand_id
1 'polypeptide(L)'
;MANFSEPPPGGFGSLDMPWMIIPDWFEWKRVHNQGVAFGLGNGTSWAPIVFLVVPIIALFIIRYFWKKGAFEHVYSKLAVSLLLCGIFGNLTDRLAQGFLLEYAKNDSFWERLSQGYVVDFISVRLPFYDKIVPSSHGWWPTFNVADSCICIAAVLLFLGGLKEEQAKKMKNSD
;
A
#
# COMPACT_ATOMS: atom_id res chain seq x y z
N MET A 1 -7.43 -20.65 20.72
CA MET A 1 -7.66 -19.66 19.66
C MET A 1 -6.30 -19.06 19.34
N ALA A 2 -5.83 -19.18 18.10
CA ALA A 2 -4.58 -18.53 17.72
C ALA A 2 -4.75 -17.02 17.87
N ASN A 3 -3.82 -16.35 18.51
CA ASN A 3 -3.86 -14.89 18.67
C ASN A 3 -3.39 -14.27 17.37
N PHE A 4 -4.34 -13.84 16.53
CA PHE A 4 -4.11 -13.31 15.19
C PHE A 4 -3.39 -11.94 15.16
N SER A 5 -3.03 -11.39 16.31
CA SER A 5 -2.39 -10.07 16.42
C SER A 5 -0.85 -10.11 16.39
N GLU A 6 -0.24 -11.28 16.47
CA GLU A 6 1.23 -11.40 16.57
C GLU A 6 1.84 -11.94 15.28
N PRO A 7 2.89 -11.32 14.74
CA PRO A 7 3.68 -11.96 13.70
C PRO A 7 4.37 -13.20 14.27
N PRO A 8 4.57 -14.24 13.47
CA PRO A 8 5.29 -15.41 13.93
C PRO A 8 6.72 -15.04 14.33
N PRO A 9 7.29 -15.68 15.36
CA PRO A 9 8.67 -15.44 15.76
C PRO A 9 9.63 -15.63 14.57
N GLY A 10 10.31 -14.56 14.18
CA GLY A 10 11.33 -14.58 13.12
C GLY A 10 10.85 -14.30 11.70
N GLY A 11 9.62 -13.86 11.45
CA GLY A 11 9.23 -13.57 10.08
C GLY A 11 7.88 -12.89 9.87
N PHE A 12 7.85 -12.07 8.85
CA PHE A 12 6.66 -11.47 8.27
C PHE A 12 6.15 -12.41 7.19
N GLY A 13 5.24 -13.31 7.54
CA GLY A 13 4.66 -14.28 6.63
C GLY A 13 3.15 -14.37 6.76
N SER A 14 2.56 -15.30 6.05
CA SER A 14 1.16 -15.64 6.22
C SER A 14 0.94 -16.20 7.62
N LEU A 15 0.07 -15.56 8.40
CA LEU A 15 -0.24 -15.96 9.79
C LEU A 15 -1.32 -17.04 9.87
N ASP A 16 -2.05 -17.24 8.78
CA ASP A 16 -3.19 -18.14 8.72
C ASP A 16 -3.13 -19.01 7.47
N MET A 17 -3.82 -20.15 7.52
CA MET A 17 -4.11 -20.91 6.31
C MET A 17 -4.87 -20.02 5.34
N PRO A 18 -4.43 -19.94 4.08
CA PRO A 18 -5.14 -19.15 3.09
C PRO A 18 -6.59 -19.64 2.95
N TRP A 19 -7.52 -18.70 2.96
CA TRP A 19 -8.92 -19.01 2.66
C TRP A 19 -9.16 -18.84 1.17
N MET A 20 -9.18 -19.96 0.46
CA MET A 20 -9.42 -19.99 -0.98
C MET A 20 -10.86 -19.58 -1.29
N ILE A 21 -11.02 -18.43 -1.93
CA ILE A 21 -12.33 -17.89 -2.34
C ILE A 21 -12.70 -18.39 -3.73
N ILE A 22 -11.75 -18.31 -4.67
CA ILE A 22 -11.87 -18.87 -6.02
C ILE A 22 -10.68 -19.80 -6.22
N PRO A 23 -10.91 -21.13 -6.37
CA PRO A 23 -9.85 -22.09 -6.54
C PRO A 23 -8.83 -21.64 -7.59
N ASP A 24 -7.55 -21.68 -7.24
CA ASP A 24 -6.40 -21.34 -8.09
C ASP A 24 -6.32 -19.89 -8.59
N TRP A 25 -7.22 -19.00 -8.15
CA TRP A 25 -7.24 -17.62 -8.63
C TRP A 25 -7.24 -16.55 -7.56
N PHE A 26 -7.97 -16.75 -6.47
CA PHE A 26 -8.15 -15.75 -5.44
C PHE A 26 -8.21 -16.38 -4.05
N GLU A 27 -7.39 -15.87 -3.15
CA GLU A 27 -7.39 -16.27 -1.75
C GLU A 27 -7.32 -15.05 -0.83
N TRP A 28 -7.91 -15.19 0.34
CA TRP A 28 -7.64 -14.31 1.46
C TRP A 28 -6.61 -14.96 2.37
N LYS A 29 -5.55 -14.23 2.66
CA LYS A 29 -4.54 -14.60 3.64
C LYS A 29 -4.05 -13.35 4.35
N ARG A 30 -3.58 -13.49 5.57
CA ARG A 30 -3.05 -12.37 6.33
C ARG A 30 -1.53 -12.33 6.21
N VAL A 31 -1.01 -11.23 5.74
CA VAL A 31 0.43 -10.98 5.62
C VAL A 31 0.75 -9.66 6.32
N HIS A 32 1.72 -9.68 7.20
CA HIS A 32 2.24 -8.48 7.85
C HIS A 32 3.38 -7.89 7.02
N ASN A 33 3.15 -6.70 6.47
CA ASN A 33 4.07 -6.01 5.59
C ASN A 33 4.71 -4.81 6.29
N GLN A 34 5.95 -4.97 6.75
CA GLN A 34 6.74 -3.86 7.31
C GLN A 34 7.48 -3.06 6.23
N GLY A 35 7.57 -3.58 5.03
CA GLY A 35 8.28 -2.99 3.91
C GLY A 35 7.39 -2.35 2.86
N VAL A 36 7.87 -2.38 1.63
CA VAL A 36 7.11 -2.08 0.41
C VAL A 36 6.74 -3.34 -0.34
N ALA A 37 6.07 -3.16 -1.47
CA ALA A 37 5.79 -4.22 -2.43
C ALA A 37 7.00 -5.15 -2.63
N PHE A 38 6.74 -6.45 -2.74
CA PHE A 38 7.76 -7.51 -2.88
C PHE A 38 8.61 -7.76 -1.62
N GLY A 39 8.18 -7.27 -0.43
CA GLY A 39 8.90 -7.52 0.83
C GLY A 39 10.21 -6.75 0.98
N LEU A 40 10.48 -5.78 0.12
CA LEU A 40 11.68 -4.96 0.23
C LEU A 40 11.68 -4.18 1.56
N GLY A 41 12.71 -4.38 2.36
CA GLY A 41 12.85 -3.76 3.67
C GLY A 41 12.20 -4.54 4.83
N ASN A 42 11.48 -5.63 4.59
CA ASN A 42 10.96 -6.47 5.66
C ASN A 42 12.08 -6.96 6.58
N GLY A 43 11.86 -6.88 7.89
CA GLY A 43 12.85 -7.28 8.90
C GLY A 43 14.02 -6.30 9.09
N THR A 44 14.02 -5.14 8.44
CA THR A 44 15.04 -4.11 8.65
C THR A 44 14.56 -3.03 9.62
N SER A 45 15.46 -2.46 10.42
CA SER A 45 15.13 -1.42 11.41
C SER A 45 14.78 -0.06 10.77
N TRP A 46 15.19 0.20 9.56
CA TRP A 46 14.96 1.47 8.86
C TRP A 46 13.61 1.52 8.13
N ALA A 47 13.13 0.38 7.65
CA ALA A 47 11.94 0.34 6.79
C ALA A 47 10.69 0.93 7.46
N PRO A 48 10.31 0.59 8.70
CA PRO A 48 9.15 1.18 9.36
C PRO A 48 9.21 2.70 9.43
N ILE A 49 10.40 3.26 9.69
CA ILE A 49 10.61 4.71 9.80
C ILE A 49 10.43 5.37 8.43
N VAL A 50 11.07 4.83 7.39
CA VAL A 50 10.94 5.35 6.02
C VAL A 50 9.47 5.33 5.57
N PHE A 51 8.76 4.24 5.86
CA PHE A 51 7.36 4.09 5.46
C PHE A 51 6.36 4.85 6.34
N LEU A 52 6.80 5.47 7.42
CA LEU A 52 6.07 6.52 8.12
C LEU A 52 6.33 7.91 7.50
N VAL A 53 7.57 8.18 7.10
CA VAL A 53 7.97 9.49 6.60
C VAL A 53 7.50 9.73 5.17
N VAL A 54 7.61 8.72 4.28
CA VAL A 54 7.23 8.84 2.86
C VAL A 54 5.77 9.27 2.66
N PRO A 55 4.77 8.70 3.35
CA PRO A 55 3.39 9.18 3.29
C PRO A 55 3.22 10.65 3.70
N ILE A 56 3.94 11.09 4.71
CA ILE A 56 3.89 12.49 5.19
C ILE A 56 4.43 13.42 4.09
N ILE A 57 5.55 13.07 3.49
CA ILE A 57 6.11 13.83 2.35
C ILE A 57 5.10 13.87 1.19
N ALA A 58 4.48 12.74 0.86
CA ALA A 58 3.46 12.67 -0.19
C ALA A 58 2.28 13.61 0.08
N LEU A 59 1.81 13.71 1.32
CA LEU A 59 0.74 14.66 1.70
C LEU A 59 1.15 16.11 1.49
N PHE A 60 2.39 16.49 1.80
CA PHE A 60 2.91 17.84 1.54
C PHE A 60 2.99 18.12 0.04
N ILE A 61 3.44 17.16 -0.76
CA ILE A 61 3.52 17.27 -2.23
C ILE A 61 2.12 17.44 -2.82
N ILE A 62 1.16 16.61 -2.42
CA ILE A 62 -0.25 16.72 -2.85
C ILE A 62 -0.81 18.11 -2.53
N ARG A 63 -0.63 18.57 -1.28
CA ARG A 63 -1.08 19.91 -0.86
C ARG A 63 -0.43 21.03 -1.68
N TYR A 64 0.86 20.94 -1.97
CA TYR A 64 1.58 21.92 -2.78
C TYR A 64 0.99 22.00 -4.19
N PHE A 65 0.82 20.87 -4.88
CA PHE A 65 0.27 20.84 -6.22
C PHE A 65 -1.21 21.22 -6.25
N TRP A 66 -1.97 20.85 -5.20
CA TRP A 66 -3.36 21.29 -5.05
C TRP A 66 -3.48 22.82 -5.04
N LYS A 67 -2.63 23.49 -4.24
CA LYS A 67 -2.59 24.97 -4.18
C LYS A 67 -2.14 25.61 -5.49
N LYS A 68 -1.41 24.89 -6.33
CA LYS A 68 -0.98 25.35 -7.66
C LYS A 68 -2.05 25.14 -8.75
N GLY A 69 -3.21 24.58 -8.42
CA GLY A 69 -4.25 24.28 -9.39
C GLY A 69 -3.91 23.11 -10.34
N ALA A 70 -3.02 22.18 -9.91
CA ALA A 70 -2.62 21.08 -10.77
C ALA A 70 -3.69 19.99 -10.94
N PHE A 71 -4.75 20.01 -10.13
CA PHE A 71 -5.79 18.96 -10.11
C PHE A 71 -7.17 19.55 -10.46
N GLU A 72 -7.27 20.20 -11.61
CA GLU A 72 -8.54 20.82 -12.04
C GLU A 72 -9.49 19.83 -12.70
N HIS A 73 -8.95 18.86 -13.43
CA HIS A 73 -9.74 17.86 -14.13
C HIS A 73 -10.35 16.84 -13.14
N VAL A 74 -11.54 16.33 -13.48
CA VAL A 74 -12.26 15.37 -12.63
C VAL A 74 -11.45 14.12 -12.31
N TYR A 75 -10.69 13.60 -13.29
CA TYR A 75 -9.82 12.43 -13.05
C TYR A 75 -8.70 12.74 -12.06
N SER A 76 -8.10 13.92 -12.13
CA SER A 76 -7.07 14.36 -11.19
C SER A 76 -7.63 14.51 -9.78
N LYS A 77 -8.85 15.03 -9.62
CA LYS A 77 -9.53 15.14 -8.31
C LYS A 77 -9.87 13.78 -7.72
N LEU A 78 -10.42 12.87 -8.53
CA LEU A 78 -10.71 11.49 -8.10
C LEU A 78 -9.42 10.76 -7.72
N ALA A 79 -8.36 10.93 -8.52
CA ALA A 79 -7.06 10.35 -8.23
C ALA A 79 -6.49 10.82 -6.90
N VAL A 80 -6.53 12.13 -6.63
CA VAL A 80 -6.06 12.67 -5.34
C VAL A 80 -6.89 12.12 -4.19
N SER A 81 -8.20 12.00 -4.33
CA SER A 81 -9.08 11.43 -3.30
C SER A 81 -8.72 9.98 -2.99
N LEU A 82 -8.50 9.15 -4.02
CA LEU A 82 -8.08 7.76 -3.86
C LEU A 82 -6.67 7.66 -3.29
N LEU A 83 -5.75 8.52 -3.73
CA LEU A 83 -4.38 8.55 -3.22
C LEU A 83 -4.36 8.90 -1.73
N LEU A 84 -5.15 9.88 -1.30
CA LEU A 84 -5.31 10.22 0.12
C LEU A 84 -5.91 9.05 0.90
N CYS A 85 -6.93 8.38 0.37
CA CYS A 85 -7.54 7.20 1.00
C CYS A 85 -6.49 6.09 1.21
N GLY A 86 -5.70 5.78 0.18
CA GLY A 86 -4.65 4.77 0.28
C GLY A 86 -3.51 5.16 1.24
N ILE A 87 -3.06 6.42 1.19
CA ILE A 87 -2.03 6.94 2.11
C ILE A 87 -2.52 6.84 3.56
N PHE A 88 -3.72 7.32 3.86
CA PHE A 88 -4.25 7.28 5.24
C PHE A 88 -4.55 5.85 5.70
N GLY A 89 -5.02 4.97 4.81
CA GLY A 89 -5.26 3.56 5.13
C GLY A 89 -3.97 2.88 5.59
N ASN A 90 -2.94 2.89 4.76
CA ASN A 90 -1.66 2.27 5.09
C ASN A 90 -0.94 2.96 6.26
N LEU A 91 -1.08 4.28 6.40
CA LEU A 91 -0.50 5.01 7.52
C LEU A 91 -1.18 4.65 8.85
N THR A 92 -2.51 4.50 8.85
CA THR A 92 -3.28 4.10 10.04
C THR A 92 -2.82 2.73 10.53
N ASP A 93 -2.67 1.77 9.64
CA ASP A 93 -2.14 0.44 9.99
C ASP A 93 -0.76 0.57 10.64
N ARG A 94 0.18 1.26 10.02
CA ARG A 94 1.54 1.43 10.55
C ARG A 94 1.58 2.12 11.90
N LEU A 95 0.71 3.09 12.14
CA LEU A 95 0.63 3.78 13.43
C LEU A 95 -0.03 2.92 14.51
N ALA A 96 -1.01 2.10 14.16
CA ALA A 96 -1.81 1.35 15.13
C ALA A 96 -1.24 -0.04 15.42
N GLN A 97 -0.79 -0.77 14.40
CA GLN A 97 -0.49 -2.20 14.52
C GLN A 97 0.65 -2.50 15.50
N GLY A 98 1.69 -1.66 15.58
CA GLY A 98 2.76 -1.84 16.55
C GLY A 98 2.29 -1.75 18.01
N PHE A 99 1.20 -1.01 18.27
CA PHE A 99 0.60 -0.89 19.61
C PHE A 99 -0.37 -2.02 19.93
N LEU A 100 -0.77 -2.82 18.95
CA LEU A 100 -1.64 -3.97 19.16
C LEU A 100 -0.87 -5.27 19.41
N LEU A 101 0.47 -5.23 19.32
CA LEU A 101 1.33 -6.39 19.56
C LEU A 101 1.41 -6.70 21.06
N GLU A 102 0.91 -7.86 21.45
CA GLU A 102 0.89 -8.31 22.85
C GLU A 102 2.31 -8.45 23.44
N TYR A 103 3.26 -9.00 22.66
CA TYR A 103 4.64 -9.19 23.09
C TYR A 103 5.40 -7.86 23.25
N ALA A 104 4.97 -6.80 22.58
CA ALA A 104 5.58 -5.47 22.63
C ALA A 104 4.94 -4.54 23.67
N LYS A 105 4.06 -5.04 24.54
CA LYS A 105 3.35 -4.20 25.52
C LYS A 105 4.29 -3.42 26.46
N ASN A 106 5.43 -3.99 26.77
CA ASN A 106 6.43 -3.39 27.68
C ASN A 106 7.49 -2.57 26.95
N ASP A 107 7.45 -2.53 25.62
CA ASP A 107 8.38 -1.76 24.80
C ASP A 107 8.05 -0.27 24.89
N SER A 108 9.06 0.56 24.68
CA SER A 108 8.89 2.01 24.62
C SER A 108 7.97 2.43 23.46
N PHE A 109 7.43 3.64 23.52
CA PHE A 109 6.60 4.19 22.46
C PHE A 109 7.28 4.11 21.08
N TRP A 110 8.56 4.44 21.00
CA TRP A 110 9.31 4.45 19.73
C TRP A 110 9.59 3.04 19.21
N GLU A 111 9.87 2.09 20.09
CA GLU A 111 10.02 0.70 19.71
C GLU A 111 8.73 0.13 19.15
N ARG A 112 7.59 0.36 19.80
CA ARG A 112 6.27 -0.06 19.32
C ARG A 112 5.91 0.59 17.98
N LEU A 113 6.20 1.87 17.81
CA LEU A 113 5.98 2.56 16.54
C LEU A 113 6.84 1.98 15.41
N SER A 114 8.10 1.63 15.70
CA SER A 114 9.01 1.01 14.73
C SER A 114 8.63 -0.43 14.34
N GLN A 115 7.76 -1.06 15.11
CA GLN A 115 7.21 -2.39 14.80
C GLN A 115 5.91 -2.33 13.99
N GLY A 116 5.47 -1.13 13.61
CA GLY A 116 4.28 -0.93 12.79
C GLY A 116 4.36 -1.63 11.43
N TYR A 117 3.27 -2.23 11.01
CA TYR A 117 3.15 -2.95 9.73
C TYR A 117 1.79 -2.65 9.08
N VAL A 118 1.69 -2.95 7.80
CA VAL A 118 0.44 -2.93 7.06
C VAL A 118 -0.09 -4.36 6.97
N VAL A 119 -1.40 -4.53 7.09
CA VAL A 119 -2.03 -5.83 6.90
C VAL A 119 -2.46 -5.96 5.44
N ASP A 120 -1.76 -6.84 4.73
CA ASP A 120 -2.11 -7.23 3.36
C ASP A 120 -2.91 -8.53 3.39
N PHE A 121 -3.99 -8.60 2.61
CA PHE A 121 -4.91 -9.73 2.70
C PHE A 121 -5.51 -10.20 1.37
N ILE A 122 -5.31 -9.46 0.28
CA ILE A 122 -5.78 -9.82 -1.06
C ILE A 122 -4.65 -10.49 -1.82
N SER A 123 -4.83 -11.74 -2.19
CA SER A 123 -3.87 -12.50 -2.99
C SER A 123 -4.54 -13.02 -4.24
N VAL A 124 -3.99 -12.68 -5.40
CA VAL A 124 -4.52 -13.07 -6.70
C VAL A 124 -3.46 -13.77 -7.52
N ARG A 125 -3.87 -14.78 -8.26
CA ARG A 125 -2.99 -15.47 -9.22
C ARG A 125 -3.16 -14.85 -10.59
N LEU A 126 -2.05 -14.43 -11.21
CA LEU A 126 -2.04 -13.82 -12.53
C LEU A 126 -1.51 -14.82 -13.57
N PRO A 127 -2.20 -14.96 -14.72
CA PRO A 127 -1.69 -15.76 -15.82
C PRO A 127 -0.31 -15.28 -16.24
N PHE A 128 0.60 -16.22 -16.47
CA PHE A 128 1.97 -15.95 -16.95
C PHE A 128 2.90 -15.19 -15.97
N TYR A 129 2.45 -14.81 -14.78
CA TYR A 129 3.31 -14.12 -13.81
C TYR A 129 4.46 -15.02 -13.33
N ASP A 130 4.25 -16.32 -13.25
CA ASP A 130 5.27 -17.33 -12.99
C ASP A 130 6.40 -17.37 -14.01
N LYS A 131 6.15 -16.92 -15.24
CA LYS A 131 7.19 -16.79 -16.28
C LYS A 131 8.10 -15.59 -16.06
N ILE A 132 7.61 -14.56 -15.37
CA ILE A 132 8.36 -13.34 -15.02
C ILE A 132 9.05 -13.53 -13.69
N VAL A 133 8.35 -14.09 -12.71
CA VAL A 133 8.83 -14.36 -11.36
C VAL A 133 8.55 -15.83 -11.00
N PRO A 134 9.43 -16.77 -11.38
CA PRO A 134 9.19 -18.20 -11.19
C PRO A 134 8.89 -18.62 -9.75
N SER A 135 9.53 -17.98 -8.77
CA SER A 135 9.32 -18.24 -7.34
C SER A 135 7.93 -17.87 -6.83
N SER A 136 7.15 -17.10 -7.58
CA SER A 136 5.81 -16.68 -7.21
C SER A 136 4.75 -17.76 -7.41
N HIS A 137 5.05 -18.79 -8.21
CA HIS A 137 4.06 -19.80 -8.66
C HIS A 137 2.80 -19.16 -9.27
N GLY A 138 2.93 -17.97 -9.87
CA GLY A 138 1.86 -17.21 -10.48
C GLY A 138 1.12 -16.27 -9.52
N TRP A 139 1.38 -16.32 -8.23
CA TRP A 139 0.73 -15.45 -7.26
C TRP A 139 1.35 -14.06 -7.24
N TRP A 140 0.51 -13.04 -7.43
CA TRP A 140 0.89 -11.65 -7.25
C TRP A 140 1.17 -11.38 -5.76
N PRO A 141 2.12 -10.50 -5.41
CA PRO A 141 2.33 -10.10 -4.03
C PRO A 141 1.03 -9.68 -3.35
N THR A 142 0.80 -10.18 -2.15
CA THR A 142 -0.40 -9.85 -1.39
C THR A 142 -0.48 -8.36 -1.14
N PHE A 143 -1.66 -7.79 -1.25
CA PHE A 143 -1.92 -6.36 -1.11
C PHE A 143 -3.24 -6.11 -0.36
N ASN A 144 -3.58 -4.84 -0.14
CA ASN A 144 -4.82 -4.43 0.51
C ASN A 144 -5.61 -3.42 -0.34
N VAL A 145 -6.74 -2.95 0.19
CA VAL A 145 -7.61 -1.98 -0.49
C VAL A 145 -6.91 -0.62 -0.65
N ALA A 146 -6.08 -0.20 0.31
CA ALA A 146 -5.35 1.06 0.23
C ALA A 146 -4.34 1.05 -0.95
N ASP A 147 -3.66 -0.08 -1.17
CA ASP A 147 -2.74 -0.25 -2.31
C ASP A 147 -3.51 -0.19 -3.64
N SER A 148 -4.70 -0.81 -3.70
CA SER A 148 -5.58 -0.72 -4.86
C SER A 148 -5.97 0.74 -5.15
N CYS A 149 -6.30 1.51 -4.13
CA CYS A 149 -6.60 2.93 -4.26
C CYS A 149 -5.40 3.72 -4.81
N ILE A 150 -4.19 3.45 -4.32
CA ILE A 150 -2.95 4.10 -4.81
C ILE A 150 -2.70 3.74 -6.28
N CYS A 151 -2.83 2.47 -6.65
CA CYS A 151 -2.65 2.02 -8.04
C CYS A 151 -3.66 2.67 -8.99
N ILE A 152 -4.95 2.68 -8.62
CA ILE A 152 -6.00 3.32 -9.42
C ILE A 152 -5.74 4.82 -9.51
N ALA A 153 -5.33 5.47 -8.43
CA ALA A 153 -4.98 6.89 -8.42
C ALA A 153 -3.84 7.21 -9.40
N ALA A 154 -2.80 6.38 -9.46
CA ALA A 154 -1.69 6.56 -10.40
C ALA A 154 -2.17 6.53 -11.86
N VAL A 155 -3.04 5.59 -12.22
CA VAL A 155 -3.64 5.51 -13.55
C VAL A 155 -4.49 6.75 -13.85
N LEU A 156 -5.32 7.17 -12.92
CA LEU A 156 -6.18 8.36 -13.09
C LEU A 156 -5.36 9.65 -13.19
N LEU A 157 -4.26 9.80 -12.45
CA LEU A 157 -3.36 10.96 -12.59
C LEU A 157 -2.73 10.99 -13.98
N PHE A 158 -2.27 9.85 -14.47
CA PHE A 158 -1.74 9.76 -15.84
C PHE A 158 -2.78 10.16 -16.88
N LEU A 159 -3.98 9.59 -16.82
CA LEU A 159 -5.08 9.93 -17.74
C LEU A 159 -5.52 11.40 -17.61
N GLY A 160 -5.58 11.92 -16.39
CA GLY A 160 -5.90 13.32 -16.11
C GLY A 160 -4.87 14.27 -16.74
N GLY A 161 -3.57 13.97 -16.56
CA GLY A 161 -2.48 14.74 -17.16
C GLY A 161 -2.53 14.77 -18.68
N LEU A 162 -2.81 13.64 -19.33
CA LEU A 162 -2.99 13.59 -20.79
C LEU A 162 -4.15 14.49 -21.27
N LYS A 163 -5.27 14.45 -20.55
CA LYS A 163 -6.45 15.27 -20.88
C LYS A 163 -6.16 16.77 -20.71
N GLU A 164 -5.50 17.15 -19.65
CA GLU A 164 -5.10 18.54 -19.39
C GLU A 164 -4.13 19.07 -20.45
N GLU A 165 -3.16 18.25 -20.87
CA GLU A 165 -2.23 18.60 -21.95
C GLU A 165 -2.94 18.79 -23.29
N GLN A 166 -3.86 17.89 -23.65
CA GLN A 166 -4.67 17.99 -24.86
C GLN A 166 -5.51 19.27 -24.86
N ALA A 167 -6.17 19.58 -23.73
CA ALA A 167 -6.98 20.80 -23.61
C ALA A 167 -6.14 22.07 -23.77
N LYS A 168 -4.93 22.11 -23.22
CA LYS A 168 -4.00 23.24 -23.38
C LYS A 168 -3.53 23.41 -24.83
N LYS A 169 -3.22 22.32 -25.53
CA LYS A 169 -2.81 22.35 -26.95
C LYS A 169 -3.94 22.89 -27.84
N MET A 170 -5.17 22.47 -27.63
CA MET A 170 -6.34 22.97 -28.39
C MET A 170 -6.54 24.49 -28.18
N LYS A 171 -6.45 24.97 -26.93
CA LYS A 171 -6.61 26.37 -26.60
C LYS A 171 -5.51 27.28 -27.18
N ASN A 172 -4.34 26.76 -27.45
CA ASN A 172 -3.22 27.52 -28.02
C ASN A 172 -3.18 27.47 -29.55
N SER A 173 -4.04 26.69 -30.19
CA SER A 173 -4.15 26.57 -31.66
C SER A 173 -5.30 27.42 -32.26
N ASP A 174 -6.15 28.00 -31.42
CA ASP A 174 -7.17 28.98 -31.73
C ASP A 174 -6.66 30.40 -31.44
#